data_9b8bfa3ce404a6de00689390769ef0df
#
_entry.id   9b8bfa3ce404a6de00689390769ef0df
#
_cell.length_a   1.000
_cell.length_b   1.000
_cell.length_c   1.000
_cell.angle_alpha   90.00
_cell.angle_beta   90.00
_cell.angle_gamma   90.00
#
_symmetry.space_group_name_H-M   'P 1'
#
loop_
_entity.id
_entity.type
_entity.pdbx_description
1 polymer ?
#
loop_
_entity_poly.entity_id
_entity_poly.type
_entity_poly.pdbx_seq_one_letter_code
_entity_poly.pdbx_strand_id
1 'polypeptide(L)'
;MGNRILKFGKDDVYSFVGQPGRVGCIFTNGCFDILHRGHIELFKFCRAQRVYSPVIVGVNSDKSIRKLKGPQRPIMPEEDRVSMLSAIKYIDCVVIFDTKSVLPLIEELKPAILIKGGSYNTKPCAVADQIVGQKLVEDYGGKVLTGPMVEGVSSTNIIERIKNDL
;
A
#
# COMPACT_ATOMS: atom_id res chain seq x y z
N MET A 1 -14.61 -15.17 -3.41
CA MET A 1 -14.44 -14.21 -4.53
C MET A 1 -12.95 -14.03 -4.75
N GLY A 2 -12.45 -14.14 -5.98
CA GLY A 2 -11.04 -13.94 -6.29
C GLY A 2 -10.63 -12.47 -6.09
N ASN A 3 -9.40 -12.24 -5.65
CA ASN A 3 -8.86 -10.90 -5.47
C ASN A 3 -8.83 -10.17 -6.82
N ARG A 4 -9.26 -8.91 -6.83
CA ARG A 4 -9.27 -8.10 -8.06
C ARG A 4 -7.97 -7.33 -8.23
N ILE A 5 -7.55 -7.22 -9.50
CA ILE A 5 -6.43 -6.38 -9.93
C ILE A 5 -7.01 -5.27 -10.80
N LEU A 6 -6.74 -4.02 -10.43
CA LEU A 6 -7.24 -2.83 -11.11
C LEU A 6 -6.07 -1.88 -11.45
N LYS A 7 -6.24 -1.06 -12.50
CA LYS A 7 -5.31 0.03 -12.86
C LYS A 7 -5.99 1.37 -12.61
N PHE A 8 -5.43 2.18 -11.72
CA PHE A 8 -5.91 3.53 -11.43
C PHE A 8 -5.93 4.39 -12.69
N GLY A 9 -7.02 5.12 -12.91
CA GLY A 9 -7.24 5.94 -14.11
C GLY A 9 -7.65 5.17 -15.37
N LYS A 10 -7.79 3.82 -15.29
CA LYS A 10 -8.33 2.98 -16.37
C LYS A 10 -9.53 2.18 -15.92
N ASP A 11 -9.51 1.65 -14.72
CA ASP A 11 -10.56 0.84 -14.14
C ASP A 11 -11.33 1.65 -13.09
N ASP A 12 -12.61 1.37 -12.95
CA ASP A 12 -13.44 1.97 -11.90
C ASP A 12 -13.10 1.35 -10.54
N VAL A 13 -12.13 1.98 -9.87
CA VAL A 13 -11.68 1.57 -8.54
C VAL A 13 -12.78 1.84 -7.51
N TYR A 14 -13.58 2.88 -7.73
CA TYR A 14 -14.65 3.29 -6.82
C TYR A 14 -15.78 2.27 -6.73
N SER A 15 -16.13 1.59 -7.83
CA SER A 15 -17.16 0.56 -7.83
C SER A 15 -16.86 -0.59 -6.87
N PHE A 16 -15.59 -0.81 -6.57
CA PHE A 16 -15.16 -1.84 -5.65
C PHE A 16 -15.30 -1.45 -4.17
N VAL A 17 -15.12 -0.18 -3.85
CA VAL A 17 -15.21 0.34 -2.46
C VAL A 17 -16.66 0.41 -1.98
N GLY A 18 -17.61 0.42 -2.91
CA GLY A 18 -19.04 0.51 -2.63
C GLY A 18 -19.55 1.96 -2.61
N GLN A 19 -20.85 2.10 -2.76
CA GLN A 19 -21.54 3.39 -2.88
C GLN A 19 -21.35 4.29 -1.65
N PRO A 20 -21.50 5.62 -1.79
CA PRO A 20 -21.47 6.58 -0.68
C PRO A 20 -22.42 6.13 0.44
N GLY A 21 -21.90 6.03 1.67
CA GLY A 21 -22.66 5.57 2.84
C GLY A 21 -22.35 4.14 3.27
N ARG A 22 -21.60 3.35 2.51
CA ARG A 22 -21.02 2.09 2.99
C ARG A 22 -19.72 2.32 3.75
N VAL A 23 -19.45 1.43 4.67
CA VAL A 23 -18.25 1.37 5.49
C VAL A 23 -17.01 1.39 4.58
N GLY A 24 -16.30 2.52 4.53
CA GLY A 24 -15.17 2.74 3.62
C GLY A 24 -14.08 1.66 3.72
N CYS A 25 -13.20 1.60 2.73
CA CYS A 25 -12.12 0.60 2.66
C CYS A 25 -10.99 0.88 3.66
N ILE A 26 -10.16 -0.13 3.86
CA ILE A 26 -8.84 -0.02 4.48
C ILE A 26 -7.84 0.05 3.34
N PHE A 27 -6.97 1.05 3.37
CA PHE A 27 -6.00 1.27 2.31
C PHE A 27 -4.57 1.29 2.85
N THR A 28 -3.69 0.62 2.15
CA THR A 28 -2.24 0.74 2.31
C THR A 28 -1.58 0.80 0.94
N ASN A 29 -0.38 1.37 0.83
CA ASN A 29 0.34 1.41 -0.44
C ASN A 29 1.84 1.25 -0.26
N GLY A 30 2.50 0.79 -1.32
CA GLY A 30 3.94 0.62 -1.36
C GLY A 30 4.46 0.08 -2.68
N CYS A 31 5.78 -0.08 -2.75
CA CYS A 31 6.42 -0.70 -3.91
C CYS A 31 6.23 -2.22 -3.93
N PHE A 32 6.26 -2.86 -2.77
CA PHE A 32 6.15 -4.31 -2.58
C PHE A 32 7.06 -5.10 -3.54
N ASP A 33 8.32 -4.67 -3.64
CA ASP A 33 9.25 -5.17 -4.64
C ASP A 33 9.63 -6.64 -4.37
N ILE A 34 10.24 -6.92 -3.22
CA ILE A 34 10.47 -8.27 -2.73
C ILE A 34 9.58 -8.48 -1.52
N LEU A 35 8.58 -9.36 -1.62
CA LEU A 35 7.70 -9.66 -0.50
C LEU A 35 8.46 -10.37 0.61
N HIS A 36 8.19 -9.96 1.84
CA HIS A 36 8.78 -10.51 3.04
C HIS A 36 7.78 -10.53 4.19
N ARG A 37 8.13 -11.19 5.30
CA ARG A 37 7.26 -11.34 6.48
C ARG A 37 6.69 -9.99 6.98
N GLY A 38 7.47 -8.91 6.92
CA GLY A 38 6.98 -7.58 7.33
C GLY A 38 5.77 -7.11 6.53
N HIS A 39 5.71 -7.39 5.24
CA HIS A 39 4.53 -7.09 4.42
C HIS A 39 3.33 -7.95 4.83
N ILE A 40 3.54 -9.23 5.14
CA ILE A 40 2.45 -10.12 5.58
C ILE A 40 1.86 -9.65 6.91
N GLU A 41 2.68 -9.24 7.86
CA GLU A 41 2.21 -8.69 9.14
C GLU A 41 1.44 -7.37 8.94
N LEU A 42 1.87 -6.51 8.01
CA LEU A 42 1.11 -5.32 7.62
C LEU A 42 -0.29 -5.69 7.08
N PHE A 43 -0.39 -6.66 6.17
CA PHE A 43 -1.68 -7.05 5.59
C PHE A 43 -2.59 -7.74 6.61
N LYS A 44 -2.05 -8.54 7.52
CA LYS A 44 -2.79 -9.07 8.68
C LYS A 44 -3.34 -7.95 9.54
N PHE A 45 -2.51 -6.95 9.85
CA PHE A 45 -2.90 -5.79 10.63
C PHE A 45 -4.02 -5.01 9.94
N CYS A 46 -3.90 -4.76 8.63
CA CYS A 46 -4.96 -4.13 7.84
C CYS A 46 -6.29 -4.90 7.99
N ARG A 47 -6.27 -6.22 7.78
CA ARG A 47 -7.47 -7.07 7.86
C ARG A 47 -8.13 -7.05 9.25
N ALA A 48 -7.33 -6.93 10.32
CA ALA A 48 -7.82 -6.92 11.69
C ALA A 48 -8.54 -5.62 12.09
N GLN A 49 -8.37 -4.51 11.33
CA GLN A 49 -8.96 -3.21 11.72
C GLN A 49 -10.48 -3.18 11.55
N ARG A 50 -11.02 -3.81 10.50
CA ARG A 50 -12.45 -3.87 10.21
C ARG A 50 -12.79 -5.12 9.42
N VAL A 51 -13.56 -6.03 10.02
CA VAL A 51 -13.86 -7.36 9.44
C VAL A 51 -14.61 -7.29 8.10
N TYR A 52 -15.50 -6.32 7.95
CA TYR A 52 -16.36 -6.19 6.75
C TYR A 52 -15.90 -5.13 5.76
N SER A 53 -14.77 -4.47 5.99
CA SER A 53 -14.21 -3.49 5.06
C SER A 53 -13.21 -4.15 4.13
N PRO A 54 -13.26 -3.88 2.82
CA PRO A 54 -12.26 -4.41 1.90
C PRO A 54 -10.89 -3.81 2.20
N VAL A 55 -9.87 -4.64 2.11
CA VAL A 55 -8.46 -4.24 2.18
C VAL A 55 -7.96 -4.02 0.74
N ILE A 56 -7.63 -2.79 0.44
CA ILE A 56 -7.11 -2.36 -0.86
C ILE A 56 -5.64 -2.03 -0.73
N VAL A 57 -4.82 -2.57 -1.63
CA VAL A 57 -3.38 -2.34 -1.67
C VAL A 57 -3.00 -1.58 -2.93
N GLY A 58 -2.54 -0.35 -2.77
CA GLY A 58 -1.97 0.46 -3.85
C GLY A 58 -0.52 0.04 -4.15
N VAL A 59 -0.23 -0.28 -5.40
CA VAL A 59 1.10 -0.70 -5.84
C VAL A 59 1.67 0.31 -6.83
N ASN A 60 2.84 0.85 -6.54
CA ASN A 60 3.55 1.69 -7.50
C ASN A 60 3.90 0.91 -8.76
N SER A 61 3.61 1.49 -9.94
CA SER A 61 4.07 0.95 -11.22
C SER A 61 5.60 0.89 -11.27
N ASP A 62 6.15 0.09 -12.18
CA ASP A 62 7.59 0.04 -12.40
C ASP A 62 8.17 1.41 -12.76
N LYS A 63 7.44 2.17 -13.58
CA LYS A 63 7.82 3.53 -13.96
C LYS A 63 7.85 4.47 -12.76
N SER A 64 6.87 4.37 -11.86
CA SER A 64 6.82 5.13 -10.61
C SER A 64 7.99 4.77 -9.70
N ILE A 65 8.30 3.48 -9.54
CA ILE A 65 9.40 3.01 -8.70
C ILE A 65 10.75 3.47 -9.24
N ARG A 66 10.98 3.38 -10.56
CA ARG A 66 12.22 3.88 -11.18
C ARG A 66 12.47 5.35 -10.89
N LYS A 67 11.42 6.17 -10.91
CA LYS A 67 11.51 7.60 -10.56
C LYS A 67 11.83 7.84 -9.09
N LEU A 68 11.31 6.97 -8.18
CA LEU A 68 11.47 7.13 -6.75
C LEU A 68 12.79 6.56 -6.20
N LYS A 69 13.25 5.43 -6.75
CA LYS A 69 14.34 4.61 -6.20
C LYS A 69 15.52 4.39 -7.17
N GLY A 70 15.45 4.98 -8.35
CA GLY A 70 16.49 4.84 -9.37
C GLY A 70 16.24 3.70 -10.38
N PRO A 71 17.04 3.66 -11.47
CA PRO A 71 16.78 2.80 -12.64
C PRO A 71 16.95 1.31 -12.37
N GLN A 72 17.68 0.93 -11.31
CA GLN A 72 17.89 -0.47 -10.92
C GLN A 72 16.74 -1.06 -10.09
N ARG A 73 15.67 -0.30 -9.86
CA ARG A 73 14.50 -0.73 -9.13
C ARG A 73 13.24 -0.56 -9.99
N PRO A 74 12.21 -1.40 -9.87
CA PRO A 74 12.14 -2.55 -8.96
C PRO A 74 13.00 -3.73 -9.43
N ILE A 75 13.22 -4.72 -8.54
CA ILE A 75 13.81 -6.01 -8.87
C ILE A 75 12.77 -6.88 -9.56
N MET A 76 11.55 -6.91 -9.02
CA MET A 76 10.42 -7.66 -9.57
C MET A 76 9.53 -6.76 -10.41
N PRO A 77 9.18 -7.15 -11.66
CA PRO A 77 8.26 -6.39 -12.50
C PRO A 77 6.88 -6.26 -11.86
N GLU A 78 6.12 -5.22 -12.24
CA GLU A 78 4.82 -4.94 -11.63
C GLU A 78 3.85 -6.10 -11.74
N GLU A 79 3.90 -6.86 -12.83
CA GLU A 79 3.03 -8.02 -13.08
C GLU A 79 3.22 -9.11 -12.03
N ASP A 80 4.48 -9.43 -11.71
CA ASP A 80 4.81 -10.43 -10.69
C ASP A 80 4.44 -9.94 -9.29
N ARG A 81 4.74 -8.68 -8.97
CA ARG A 81 4.41 -8.07 -7.68
C ARG A 81 2.90 -8.08 -7.42
N VAL A 82 2.12 -7.73 -8.42
CA VAL A 82 0.66 -7.72 -8.36
C VAL A 82 0.08 -9.13 -8.29
N SER A 83 0.62 -10.06 -9.09
CA SER A 83 0.23 -11.46 -9.04
C SER A 83 0.41 -12.05 -7.64
N MET A 84 1.57 -11.85 -7.02
CA MET A 84 1.85 -12.33 -5.66
C MET A 84 0.94 -11.68 -4.62
N LEU A 85 0.72 -10.36 -4.69
CA LEU A 85 -0.17 -9.66 -3.77
C LEU A 85 -1.61 -10.13 -3.89
N SER A 86 -2.08 -10.38 -5.12
CA SER A 86 -3.45 -10.86 -5.36
C SER A 86 -3.71 -12.27 -4.82
N ALA A 87 -2.67 -13.05 -4.56
CA ALA A 87 -2.77 -14.37 -3.95
C ALA A 87 -2.81 -14.34 -2.40
N ILE A 88 -2.59 -13.15 -1.79
CA ILE A 88 -2.57 -13.02 -0.34
C ILE A 88 -4.00 -12.92 0.21
N LYS A 89 -4.39 -13.86 1.06
CA LYS A 89 -5.74 -13.96 1.63
C LYS A 89 -6.23 -12.76 2.44
N TYR A 90 -5.35 -11.85 2.81
CA TYR A 90 -5.68 -10.65 3.59
C TYR A 90 -6.03 -9.44 2.71
N ILE A 91 -5.85 -9.54 1.39
CA ILE A 91 -6.05 -8.47 0.40
C ILE A 91 -7.29 -8.79 -0.43
N ASP A 92 -8.17 -7.83 -0.64
CA ASP A 92 -9.35 -7.99 -1.50
C ASP A 92 -9.16 -7.39 -2.89
N CYS A 93 -8.33 -6.34 -2.98
CA CYS A 93 -8.05 -5.67 -4.24
C CYS A 93 -6.64 -5.09 -4.27
N VAL A 94 -5.99 -5.22 -5.41
CA VAL A 94 -4.70 -4.59 -5.72
C VAL A 94 -4.91 -3.55 -6.81
N VAL A 95 -4.44 -2.32 -6.57
CA VAL A 95 -4.58 -1.20 -7.51
C VAL A 95 -3.20 -0.71 -7.93
N ILE A 96 -2.86 -0.84 -9.20
CA ILE A 96 -1.62 -0.29 -9.77
C ILE A 96 -1.82 1.20 -10.04
N PHE A 97 -0.90 2.05 -9.60
CA PHE A 97 -0.90 3.47 -9.90
C PHE A 97 0.47 3.96 -10.42
N ASP A 98 0.43 4.86 -11.41
CA ASP A 98 1.62 5.43 -12.08
C ASP A 98 1.84 6.91 -11.73
N THR A 99 1.04 7.46 -10.82
CA THR A 99 1.16 8.86 -10.38
C THR A 99 2.40 9.07 -9.51
N LYS A 100 2.95 10.29 -9.55
CA LYS A 100 4.10 10.69 -8.71
C LYS A 100 3.78 10.57 -7.21
N SER A 101 2.51 10.80 -6.86
CA SER A 101 1.99 10.71 -5.49
C SER A 101 0.80 9.76 -5.44
N VAL A 102 0.56 9.15 -4.32
CA VAL A 102 -0.62 8.31 -4.05
C VAL A 102 -1.87 9.14 -3.75
N LEU A 103 -1.74 10.46 -3.58
CA LEU A 103 -2.85 11.35 -3.20
C LEU A 103 -4.09 11.22 -4.11
N PRO A 104 -3.98 11.24 -5.46
CA PRO A 104 -5.15 11.10 -6.31
C PRO A 104 -5.93 9.80 -6.08
N LEU A 105 -5.21 8.70 -5.79
CA LEU A 105 -5.84 7.43 -5.48
C LEU A 105 -6.54 7.45 -4.11
N ILE A 106 -5.96 8.13 -3.12
CA ILE A 106 -6.59 8.33 -1.80
C ILE A 106 -7.84 9.21 -1.93
N GLU A 107 -7.79 10.26 -2.75
CA GLU A 107 -8.94 11.15 -3.02
C GLU A 107 -10.10 10.39 -3.66
N GLU A 108 -9.83 9.49 -4.59
CA GLU A 108 -10.85 8.66 -5.23
C GLU A 108 -11.41 7.60 -4.29
N LEU A 109 -10.54 6.87 -3.57
CA LEU A 109 -10.94 5.78 -2.68
C LEU A 109 -11.64 6.26 -1.41
N LYS A 110 -11.27 7.42 -0.88
CA LYS A 110 -11.70 7.96 0.43
C LYS A 110 -11.69 6.86 1.52
N PRO A 111 -10.53 6.23 1.79
CA PRO A 111 -10.48 5.13 2.72
C PRO A 111 -10.91 5.56 4.14
N ALA A 112 -11.67 4.70 4.82
CA ALA A 112 -11.99 4.92 6.22
C ALA A 112 -10.75 4.82 7.12
N ILE A 113 -9.77 4.00 6.70
CA ILE A 113 -8.50 3.82 7.42
C ILE A 113 -7.36 3.77 6.39
N LEU A 114 -6.42 4.71 6.52
CA LEU A 114 -5.14 4.67 5.81
C LEU A 114 -4.09 4.04 6.73
N ILE A 115 -3.40 3.00 6.26
CA ILE A 115 -2.37 2.32 7.04
C ILE A 115 -1.04 2.40 6.31
N LYS A 116 0.01 2.81 7.02
CA LYS A 116 1.39 2.77 6.52
C LYS A 116 2.22 1.77 7.29
N GLY A 117 2.93 0.90 6.56
CA GLY A 117 3.95 0.03 7.13
C GLY A 117 5.25 0.81 7.36
N GLY A 118 5.89 0.62 8.50
CA GLY A 118 7.17 1.23 8.83
C GLY A 118 7.13 2.19 10.03
N SER A 119 8.28 2.77 10.36
CA SER A 119 8.45 3.71 11.46
C SER A 119 8.00 5.13 11.07
N TYR A 120 6.72 5.30 10.82
CA TYR A 120 6.15 6.65 10.63
C TYR A 120 5.65 7.19 11.95
N ASN A 121 5.92 8.46 12.19
CA ASN A 121 5.38 9.17 13.34
C ASN A 121 3.97 9.69 12.98
N THR A 122 2.95 9.24 13.71
CA THR A 122 1.57 9.74 13.55
C THR A 122 1.32 11.04 14.33
N LYS A 123 2.31 11.48 15.16
CA LYS A 123 2.24 12.75 15.87
C LYS A 123 2.60 13.90 14.94
N PRO A 124 2.07 15.12 15.17
CA PRO A 124 2.50 16.32 14.44
C PRO A 124 4.00 16.53 14.65
N CYS A 125 4.81 16.27 13.65
CA CYS A 125 6.23 16.51 13.64
C CYS A 125 6.66 17.03 12.27
N ALA A 126 7.95 17.23 12.03
CA ALA A 126 8.46 17.84 10.81
C ALA A 126 7.86 17.20 9.55
N VAL A 127 7.63 17.99 8.50
CA VAL A 127 6.96 17.62 7.23
C VAL A 127 7.53 16.33 6.60
N ALA A 128 8.79 16.01 6.86
CA ALA A 128 9.47 14.82 6.34
C ALA A 128 8.97 13.49 6.93
N ASP A 129 8.36 13.54 8.13
CA ASP A 129 7.89 12.33 8.84
C ASP A 129 6.38 12.10 8.72
N GLN A 130 5.69 12.93 7.95
CA GLN A 130 4.24 12.81 7.76
C GLN A 130 3.91 11.72 6.75
N ILE A 131 2.89 10.94 7.07
CA ILE A 131 2.30 9.98 6.13
C ILE A 131 1.62 10.74 4.99
N VAL A 132 2.05 10.48 3.76
CA VAL A 132 1.39 11.07 2.58
C VAL A 132 -0.08 10.71 2.57
N GLY A 133 -0.95 11.72 2.52
CA GLY A 133 -2.40 11.57 2.58
C GLY A 133 -3.00 11.64 3.98
N GLN A 134 -2.20 11.76 5.04
CA GLN A 134 -2.69 11.82 6.41
C GLN A 134 -3.72 12.94 6.60
N LYS A 135 -3.32 14.18 6.30
CA LYS A 135 -4.21 15.33 6.45
C LYS A 135 -5.50 15.16 5.63
N LEU A 136 -5.39 14.70 4.40
CA LEU A 136 -6.54 14.47 3.53
C LEU A 136 -7.53 13.47 4.15
N VAL A 137 -7.02 12.37 4.70
CA VAL A 137 -7.85 11.32 5.32
C VAL A 137 -8.51 11.82 6.61
N GLU A 138 -7.77 12.54 7.43
CA GLU A 138 -8.28 13.14 8.69
C GLU A 138 -9.33 14.23 8.43
N ASP A 139 -9.17 15.06 7.38
CA ASP A 139 -10.09 16.14 7.02
C ASP A 139 -11.51 15.65 6.69
N TYR A 140 -11.67 14.43 6.16
CA TYR A 140 -13.01 13.85 5.95
C TYR A 140 -13.44 12.85 7.05
N GLY A 141 -12.72 12.78 8.17
CA GLY A 141 -13.07 11.95 9.33
C GLY A 141 -12.55 10.51 9.26
N GLY A 142 -11.66 10.18 8.33
CA GLY A 142 -10.96 8.91 8.30
C GLY A 142 -9.88 8.81 9.37
N LYS A 143 -9.31 7.62 9.54
CA LYS A 143 -8.22 7.35 10.50
C LYS A 143 -6.92 7.03 9.77
N VAL A 144 -5.80 7.42 10.38
CA VAL A 144 -4.46 7.05 9.90
C VAL A 144 -3.73 6.26 10.97
N LEU A 145 -3.20 5.10 10.60
CA LEU A 145 -2.53 4.19 11.50
C LEU A 145 -1.16 3.79 10.94
N THR A 146 -0.23 3.49 11.83
CA THR A 146 1.02 2.81 11.49
C THR A 146 0.89 1.32 11.75
N GLY A 147 1.23 0.52 10.74
CA GLY A 147 1.27 -0.93 10.87
C GLY A 147 2.51 -1.41 11.63
N PRO A 148 2.51 -2.69 12.04
CA PRO A 148 3.63 -3.28 12.76
C PRO A 148 4.90 -3.28 11.91
N MET A 149 6.04 -3.06 12.54
CA MET A 149 7.36 -3.25 11.96
C MET A 149 7.92 -4.60 12.41
N VAL A 150 8.55 -5.32 11.50
CA VAL A 150 9.31 -6.53 11.82
C VAL A 150 10.78 -6.18 11.72
N GLU A 151 11.46 -6.20 12.86
CA GLU A 151 12.87 -5.84 12.96
C GLU A 151 13.75 -6.73 12.08
N GLY A 152 14.75 -6.13 11.45
CA GLY A 152 15.71 -6.83 10.57
C GLY A 152 15.14 -7.30 9.22
N VAL A 153 13.87 -7.04 8.92
CA VAL A 153 13.22 -7.52 7.69
C VAL A 153 12.86 -6.35 6.77
N SER A 154 13.59 -6.22 5.66
CA SER A 154 13.29 -5.26 4.60
C SER A 154 13.74 -5.80 3.25
N SER A 155 13.14 -5.31 2.15
CA SER A 155 13.61 -5.63 0.79
C SER A 155 15.08 -5.20 0.59
N THR A 156 15.50 -4.09 1.20
CA THR A 156 16.88 -3.61 1.14
C THR A 156 17.83 -4.61 1.79
N ASN A 157 17.55 -5.06 3.01
CA ASN A 157 18.38 -6.05 3.71
C ASN A 157 18.49 -7.37 2.94
N ILE A 158 17.40 -7.80 2.29
CA ILE A 158 17.41 -9.02 1.46
C ILE A 158 18.36 -8.83 0.27
N ILE A 159 18.28 -7.71 -0.42
CA ILE A 159 19.14 -7.39 -1.58
C ILE A 159 20.61 -7.28 -1.16
N GLU A 160 20.90 -6.64 -0.03
CA GLU A 160 22.25 -6.51 0.50
C GLU A 160 22.85 -7.87 0.85
N ARG A 161 22.08 -8.75 1.49
CA ARG A 161 22.52 -10.12 1.77
C ARG A 161 22.85 -10.89 0.50
N ILE A 162 21.97 -10.83 -0.50
CA ILE A 162 22.23 -11.50 -1.80
C ILE A 162 23.52 -10.99 -2.44
N LYS A 163 23.78 -9.67 -2.37
CA LYS A 163 25.01 -9.09 -2.96
C LYS A 163 26.28 -9.45 -2.21
N ASN A 164 26.21 -9.64 -0.91
CA ASN A 164 27.36 -9.91 -0.06
C ASN A 164 27.67 -11.39 0.09
N ASP A 165 26.68 -12.27 -0.10
CA ASP A 165 26.79 -13.72 0.07
C ASP A 165 27.02 -14.47 -1.24
N LEU A 166 27.10 -13.76 -2.38
CA LEU A 166 27.41 -14.26 -3.73
C LEU A 166 28.67 -13.62 -4.29
#